data_228f876c79c4d4aea319bd3dc070f04c
#
_entry.id   228f876c79c4d4aea319bd3dc070f04c
#
_cell.length_a   1.000
_cell.length_b   1.000
_cell.length_c   1.000
_cell.angle_alpha   90.00
_cell.angle_beta   90.00
_cell.angle_gamma   90.00
#
_symmetry.space_group_name_H-M   'P 1'
#
loop_
_entity.id
_entity.type
_entity.pdbx_description
1 polymer ?
#
loop_
_entity_poly.entity_id
_entity_poly.type
_entity_poly.pdbx_seq_one_letter_code
_entity_poly.pdbx_strand_id
1 'polypeptide(L)'
;MKRFVSMKLFCALLAAAPAALAAPPLDLAAYRMVDLTHAFNERTVYWPTAPSTFKLQRLAYGETGAGFFFAANAFCAPEHGGTHLDAPIHFARGQRTADAIPLEQLVAPAVVIDVTKQAAADPDYRLTRDDVIGFERRHGRIKAGTIVLLRTGWSRFWPDRKAYLGDDTPGDASKLRFPGYGAEAARLLVEERRVGMLGVDTASIDYGRSQDFMVHRIATAQNAGGLENLTNLGELPAVGATVIALPMKIEGGTGGPVRAIALVPKRR
;
A
#
# COMPACT_ATOMS: atom_id res chain seq x y z
N MET A 1 -87.71 3.35 -11.95
CA MET A 1 -86.34 3.10 -12.38
C MET A 1 -85.42 3.59 -11.28
N LYS A 2 -84.82 2.69 -10.46
CA LYS A 2 -83.89 3.02 -9.37
C LYS A 2 -82.44 2.72 -9.88
N ARG A 3 -81.60 3.73 -9.97
CA ARG A 3 -80.18 3.57 -10.33
C ARG A 3 -79.37 3.24 -9.08
N PHE A 4 -78.72 2.06 -9.06
CA PHE A 4 -77.71 1.69 -8.07
C PHE A 4 -76.37 2.29 -8.44
N VAL A 5 -75.82 3.12 -7.56
CA VAL A 5 -74.47 3.62 -7.66
C VAL A 5 -73.57 2.64 -6.89
N SER A 6 -72.72 1.94 -7.62
CA SER A 6 -71.65 1.07 -7.05
C SER A 6 -70.46 1.87 -6.63
N MET A 7 -70.20 1.96 -5.34
CA MET A 7 -69.03 2.62 -4.75
C MET A 7 -67.87 1.60 -4.68
N LYS A 8 -66.88 1.75 -5.55
CA LYS A 8 -65.63 0.93 -5.51
C LYS A 8 -64.74 1.46 -4.40
N LEU A 9 -64.51 0.65 -3.38
CA LEU A 9 -63.59 0.89 -2.29
C LEU A 9 -62.16 0.64 -2.82
N PHE A 10 -61.33 1.70 -2.93
CA PHE A 10 -59.93 1.61 -3.28
C PHE A 10 -59.15 1.38 -1.97
N CYS A 11 -58.73 0.15 -1.68
CA CYS A 11 -57.75 -0.12 -0.63
C CYS A 11 -56.34 0.30 -1.12
N ALA A 12 -55.82 1.41 -0.64
CA ALA A 12 -54.43 1.77 -0.84
C ALA A 12 -53.56 0.94 0.11
N LEU A 13 -52.82 -0.02 -0.42
CA LEU A 13 -51.73 -0.69 0.31
C LEU A 13 -50.58 0.32 0.47
N LEU A 14 -50.40 0.87 1.66
CA LEU A 14 -49.16 1.55 2.02
C LEU A 14 -48.05 0.48 2.15
N ALA A 15 -47.17 0.36 1.17
CA ALA A 15 -45.95 -0.39 1.29
C ALA A 15 -45.00 0.38 2.23
N ALA A 16 -44.84 -0.10 3.47
CA ALA A 16 -43.81 0.40 4.37
C ALA A 16 -42.43 0.04 3.80
N ALA A 17 -41.68 1.02 3.31
CA ALA A 17 -40.30 0.83 2.92
C ALA A 17 -39.50 0.37 4.16
N PRO A 18 -38.65 -0.67 4.07
CA PRO A 18 -37.82 -1.07 5.19
C PRO A 18 -36.90 0.11 5.54
N ALA A 19 -36.92 0.54 6.80
CA ALA A 19 -35.96 1.51 7.32
C ALA A 19 -34.54 0.90 7.16
N ALA A 20 -33.71 1.53 6.34
CA ALA A 20 -32.31 1.15 6.24
C ALA A 20 -31.67 1.38 7.62
N LEU A 21 -31.34 0.29 8.32
CA LEU A 21 -30.56 0.37 9.54
C LEU A 21 -29.22 1.00 9.19
N ALA A 22 -28.95 2.17 9.76
CA ALA A 22 -27.66 2.82 9.62
C ALA A 22 -26.55 1.85 10.09
N ALA A 23 -25.51 1.68 9.29
CA ALA A 23 -24.34 0.88 9.72
C ALA A 23 -23.82 1.47 11.04
N PRO A 24 -23.40 0.63 12.00
CA PRO A 24 -22.83 1.15 13.24
C PRO A 24 -21.59 2.00 12.93
N PRO A 25 -21.33 3.07 13.71
CA PRO A 25 -20.15 3.90 13.52
C PRO A 25 -18.88 3.07 13.67
N LEU A 26 -17.83 3.41 12.92
CA LEU A 26 -16.52 2.76 13.04
C LEU A 26 -15.93 3.08 14.42
N ASP A 27 -15.84 2.06 15.28
CA ASP A 27 -15.18 2.17 16.59
C ASP A 27 -13.67 1.87 16.44
N LEU A 28 -12.86 2.90 16.35
CA LEU A 28 -11.39 2.76 16.28
C LEU A 28 -10.78 2.15 17.54
N ALA A 29 -11.46 2.22 18.70
CA ALA A 29 -10.98 1.58 19.93
C ALA A 29 -10.99 0.04 19.84
N ALA A 30 -11.78 -0.53 18.92
CA ALA A 30 -11.79 -1.96 18.64
C ALA A 30 -10.55 -2.45 17.86
N TYR A 31 -9.69 -1.54 17.40
CA TYR A 31 -8.51 -1.86 16.59
C TYR A 31 -7.21 -1.48 17.32
N ARG A 32 -6.15 -2.22 17.04
CA ARG A 32 -4.76 -1.81 17.26
C ARG A 32 -4.25 -1.21 15.96
N MET A 33 -3.65 -0.04 16.04
CA MET A 33 -2.99 0.59 14.90
C MET A 33 -1.52 0.16 14.86
N VAL A 34 -1.06 -0.24 13.68
CA VAL A 34 0.34 -0.58 13.42
C VAL A 34 0.89 0.40 12.40
N ASP A 35 1.98 1.06 12.74
CA ASP A 35 2.69 1.93 11.82
C ASP A 35 3.56 1.09 10.89
N LEU A 36 3.32 1.20 9.58
CA LEU A 36 4.05 0.47 8.55
C LEU A 36 5.11 1.32 7.85
N THR A 37 5.48 2.47 8.43
CA THR A 37 6.29 3.50 7.78
C THR A 37 7.63 3.67 8.48
N HIS A 38 8.71 3.68 7.71
CA HIS A 38 10.01 4.15 8.18
C HIS A 38 10.04 5.68 8.28
N ALA A 39 10.69 6.22 9.31
CA ALA A 39 10.87 7.66 9.45
C ALA A 39 11.75 8.23 8.33
N PHE A 40 11.34 9.36 7.75
CA PHE A 40 12.13 10.10 6.77
C PHE A 40 13.22 10.95 7.46
N ASN A 41 14.44 10.75 7.05
CA ASN A 41 15.64 11.50 7.52
C ASN A 41 16.77 11.34 6.50
N GLU A 42 17.96 11.86 6.81
CA GLU A 42 19.13 11.80 5.92
C GLU A 42 19.59 10.38 5.58
N ARG A 43 19.21 9.37 6.39
CA ARG A 43 19.52 7.95 6.17
C ARG A 43 18.43 7.21 5.41
N THR A 44 17.36 7.90 5.00
CA THR A 44 16.30 7.29 4.19
C THR A 44 16.88 6.67 2.94
N VAL A 45 16.56 5.40 2.71
CA VAL A 45 17.05 4.67 1.55
C VAL A 45 16.28 5.07 0.30
N TYR A 46 17.01 5.44 -0.72
CA TYR A 46 16.55 5.73 -2.08
C TYR A 46 17.20 4.77 -3.06
N TRP A 47 16.60 4.60 -4.21
CA TRP A 47 17.16 3.82 -5.31
C TRP A 47 18.56 4.38 -5.67
N PRO A 48 19.55 3.53 -6.02
CA PRO A 48 20.93 3.99 -6.25
C PRO A 48 21.10 5.07 -7.31
N THR A 49 20.21 5.08 -8.32
CA THR A 49 20.22 6.07 -9.41
C THR A 49 19.38 7.31 -9.12
N ALA A 50 18.76 7.42 -7.93
CA ALA A 50 18.00 8.61 -7.57
C ALA A 50 18.91 9.85 -7.56
N PRO A 51 18.46 10.99 -8.14
CA PRO A 51 19.30 12.19 -8.27
C PRO A 51 19.58 12.89 -6.94
N SER A 52 18.80 12.59 -5.92
CA SER A 52 18.92 13.17 -4.58
C SER A 52 18.28 12.25 -3.53
N THR A 53 18.40 12.62 -2.27
CA THR A 53 17.75 11.95 -1.12
C THR A 53 16.88 12.93 -0.36
N PHE A 54 16.19 12.48 0.68
CA PHE A 54 15.39 13.35 1.56
C PHE A 54 16.26 14.41 2.21
N LYS A 55 15.82 15.67 2.11
CA LYS A 55 16.45 16.82 2.76
C LYS A 55 15.40 17.58 3.55
N LEU A 56 15.69 17.82 4.83
CA LEU A 56 14.88 18.68 5.70
C LEU A 56 15.65 19.99 5.94
N GLN A 57 15.08 21.10 5.50
CA GLN A 57 15.64 22.44 5.69
C GLN A 57 14.90 23.15 6.83
N ARG A 58 15.61 23.55 7.86
CA ARG A 58 15.06 24.39 8.91
C ARG A 58 14.90 25.82 8.41
N LEU A 59 13.66 26.34 8.44
CA LEU A 59 13.32 27.70 8.06
C LEU A 59 13.28 28.63 9.29
N ALA A 60 12.72 28.14 10.40
CA ALA A 60 12.65 28.86 11.66
C ALA A 60 12.67 27.89 12.84
N TYR A 61 13.23 28.32 13.97
CA TYR A 61 13.19 27.58 15.22
C TYR A 61 13.59 28.48 16.39
N GLY A 62 12.68 28.89 17.24
CA GLY A 62 12.95 29.71 18.40
C GLY A 62 11.83 30.69 18.75
N GLU A 63 12.12 31.54 19.74
CA GLU A 63 11.20 32.57 20.15
C GLU A 63 11.17 33.72 19.11
N THR A 64 9.97 34.21 18.83
CA THR A 64 9.76 35.36 17.94
C THR A 64 9.87 36.67 18.70
N GLY A 65 10.07 37.79 17.99
CA GLY A 65 10.03 39.12 18.58
C GLY A 65 8.67 39.49 19.23
N ALA A 66 7.61 38.72 18.95
CA ALA A 66 6.29 38.87 19.56
C ALA A 66 6.07 37.98 20.80
N GLY A 67 7.11 37.24 21.25
CA GLY A 67 7.10 36.49 22.50
C GLY A 67 6.42 35.13 22.42
N PHE A 68 6.40 34.49 21.25
CA PHE A 68 5.94 33.09 21.10
C PHE A 68 6.95 32.24 20.33
N PHE A 69 6.99 30.96 20.63
CA PHE A 69 7.83 29.99 19.92
C PHE A 69 7.28 29.69 18.54
N PHE A 70 8.15 29.66 17.53
CA PHE A 70 7.81 29.28 16.17
C PHE A 70 8.86 28.33 15.59
N ALA A 71 8.41 27.24 14.95
CA ALA A 71 9.26 26.30 14.22
C ALA A 71 8.64 26.00 12.85
N ALA A 72 9.44 26.05 11.80
CA ALA A 72 9.05 25.71 10.44
C ALA A 72 10.19 25.07 9.68
N ASN A 73 9.86 24.10 8.82
CA ASN A 73 10.82 23.44 7.95
C ASN A 73 10.24 23.37 6.52
N ALA A 74 11.13 23.25 5.55
CA ALA A 74 10.82 22.76 4.21
C ALA A 74 11.48 21.41 4.00
N PHE A 75 10.97 20.59 3.08
CA PHE A 75 11.64 19.37 2.65
C PHE A 75 11.66 19.27 1.14
N CYS A 76 12.64 18.51 0.62
CA CYS A 76 12.75 18.12 -0.77
C CYS A 76 13.17 16.66 -0.84
N ALA A 77 12.52 15.89 -1.71
CA ALA A 77 12.84 14.49 -1.96
C ALA A 77 12.32 14.05 -3.33
N PRO A 78 12.90 13.03 -3.98
CA PRO A 78 12.23 12.29 -5.04
C PRO A 78 10.96 11.62 -4.53
N GLU A 79 9.98 11.40 -5.41
CA GLU A 79 8.71 10.74 -5.05
C GLU A 79 8.92 9.29 -4.59
N HIS A 80 9.92 8.59 -5.17
CA HIS A 80 10.23 7.18 -4.94
C HIS A 80 11.43 7.02 -4.01
N GLY A 81 11.17 6.61 -2.78
CA GLY A 81 12.16 6.36 -1.75
C GLY A 81 11.59 6.52 -0.35
N GLY A 82 12.23 5.93 0.65
CA GLY A 82 11.58 5.72 1.93
C GLY A 82 10.32 4.88 1.78
N THR A 83 9.44 4.86 2.77
CA THR A 83 8.13 4.23 2.62
C THR A 83 7.26 5.09 1.71
N HIS A 84 6.93 4.57 0.52
CA HIS A 84 6.22 5.32 -0.51
C HIS A 84 5.20 4.46 -1.27
N LEU A 85 4.38 5.14 -2.04
CA LEU A 85 3.44 4.53 -2.97
C LEU A 85 3.87 4.84 -4.40
N ASP A 86 3.87 3.82 -5.26
CA ASP A 86 3.98 3.96 -6.70
C ASP A 86 2.61 4.05 -7.33
N ALA A 87 2.35 5.16 -8.04
CA ALA A 87 1.14 5.29 -8.81
C ALA A 87 1.23 4.49 -10.13
N PRO A 88 0.12 4.03 -10.69
CA PRO A 88 0.11 3.25 -11.92
C PRO A 88 0.86 3.89 -13.10
N ILE A 89 0.85 5.21 -13.22
CA ILE A 89 1.57 5.96 -14.26
C ILE A 89 3.09 5.72 -14.22
N HIS A 90 3.64 5.29 -13.07
CA HIS A 90 5.08 5.12 -12.88
C HIS A 90 5.71 4.19 -13.92
N PHE A 91 5.07 3.06 -14.23
CA PHE A 91 5.54 2.11 -15.26
C PHE A 91 4.55 1.87 -16.40
N ALA A 92 3.37 2.52 -16.42
CA ALA A 92 2.38 2.34 -17.47
C ALA A 92 1.85 3.69 -17.99
N ARG A 93 2.21 4.03 -19.22
CA ARG A 93 1.80 5.27 -19.87
C ARG A 93 0.28 5.41 -19.91
N GLY A 94 -0.24 6.57 -19.50
CA GLY A 94 -1.65 6.90 -19.53
C GLY A 94 -2.49 6.28 -18.42
N GLN A 95 -1.86 5.57 -17.46
CA GLN A 95 -2.53 5.09 -16.27
C GLN A 95 -2.63 6.19 -15.20
N ARG A 96 -3.26 5.87 -14.05
CA ARG A 96 -3.58 6.84 -13.00
C ARG A 96 -2.33 7.43 -12.36
N THR A 97 -2.33 8.75 -12.19
CA THR A 97 -1.38 9.50 -11.37
C THR A 97 -1.74 9.40 -9.89
N ALA A 98 -0.84 9.80 -8.99
CA ALA A 98 -1.01 9.68 -7.54
C ALA A 98 -2.29 10.35 -7.02
N ASP A 99 -2.63 11.52 -7.56
CA ASP A 99 -3.84 12.27 -7.22
C ASP A 99 -5.14 11.66 -7.76
N ALA A 100 -5.04 10.77 -8.76
CA ALA A 100 -6.17 10.13 -9.44
C ALA A 100 -6.48 8.70 -8.94
N ILE A 101 -5.73 8.18 -7.96
CA ILE A 101 -5.99 6.86 -7.38
C ILE A 101 -7.27 6.93 -6.51
N PRO A 102 -8.27 6.05 -6.71
CA PRO A 102 -9.48 6.02 -5.90
C PRO A 102 -9.18 5.72 -4.42
N LEU A 103 -9.89 6.38 -3.50
CA LEU A 103 -9.69 6.19 -2.05
C LEU A 103 -9.94 4.74 -1.62
N GLU A 104 -10.86 4.03 -2.26
CA GLU A 104 -11.16 2.62 -1.99
C GLU A 104 -9.97 1.69 -2.30
N GLN A 105 -9.02 2.15 -3.10
CA GLN A 105 -7.77 1.45 -3.39
C GLN A 105 -6.70 1.78 -2.36
N LEU A 106 -6.75 2.97 -1.76
CA LEU A 106 -5.81 3.45 -0.74
C LEU A 106 -6.20 3.03 0.68
N VAL A 107 -7.47 2.68 0.89
CA VAL A 107 -8.03 2.21 2.17
C VAL A 107 -8.77 0.91 1.90
N ALA A 108 -8.12 -0.23 2.14
CA ALA A 108 -8.65 -1.52 1.73
C ALA A 108 -8.27 -2.66 2.71
N PRO A 109 -9.05 -3.76 2.71
CA PRO A 109 -8.64 -4.98 3.39
C PRO A 109 -7.26 -5.44 2.89
N ALA A 110 -6.45 -5.98 3.81
CA ALA A 110 -5.12 -6.46 3.48
C ALA A 110 -4.91 -7.92 3.89
N VAL A 111 -4.03 -8.58 3.14
CA VAL A 111 -3.50 -9.91 3.48
C VAL A 111 -1.97 -9.85 3.51
N VAL A 112 -1.36 -10.67 4.38
CA VAL A 112 0.10 -10.77 4.50
C VAL A 112 0.55 -12.16 4.09
N ILE A 113 1.30 -12.24 2.99
CA ILE A 113 1.96 -13.48 2.55
C ILE A 113 3.38 -13.47 3.13
N ASP A 114 3.65 -14.39 4.04
CA ASP A 114 4.92 -14.48 4.75
C ASP A 114 5.87 -15.46 4.04
N VAL A 115 6.99 -14.95 3.54
CA VAL A 115 8.07 -15.70 2.93
C VAL A 115 9.41 -15.49 3.63
N THR A 116 9.39 -15.10 4.90
CA THR A 116 10.60 -14.78 5.67
C THR A 116 11.61 -15.93 5.70
N LYS A 117 11.14 -17.19 5.72
CA LYS A 117 12.01 -18.38 5.71
C LYS A 117 12.70 -18.55 4.36
N GLN A 118 11.95 -18.40 3.26
CA GLN A 118 12.47 -18.49 1.90
C GLN A 118 13.45 -17.36 1.61
N ALA A 119 13.07 -16.11 1.96
CA ALA A 119 13.92 -14.94 1.82
C ALA A 119 15.23 -15.02 2.64
N ALA A 120 15.19 -15.63 3.81
CA ALA A 120 16.41 -15.86 4.61
C ALA A 120 17.35 -16.88 3.98
N ALA A 121 16.81 -17.88 3.25
CA ALA A 121 17.60 -18.89 2.55
C ALA A 121 18.11 -18.41 1.19
N ASP A 122 17.35 -17.56 0.50
CA ASP A 122 17.66 -16.99 -0.80
C ASP A 122 17.32 -15.50 -0.86
N PRO A 123 18.32 -14.60 -0.81
CA PRO A 123 18.12 -13.15 -0.96
C PRO A 123 17.51 -12.72 -2.30
N ASP A 124 17.56 -13.57 -3.32
CA ASP A 124 16.96 -13.31 -4.63
C ASP A 124 15.58 -13.98 -4.78
N TYR A 125 14.98 -14.41 -3.63
CA TYR A 125 13.70 -15.10 -3.63
C TYR A 125 12.60 -14.24 -4.28
N ARG A 126 11.81 -14.89 -5.11
CA ARG A 126 10.65 -14.30 -5.77
C ARG A 126 9.40 -15.06 -5.35
N LEU A 127 8.42 -14.35 -4.78
CA LEU A 127 7.12 -14.95 -4.48
C LEU A 127 6.59 -15.69 -5.72
N THR A 128 6.27 -16.95 -5.54
CA THR A 128 5.79 -17.81 -6.64
C THR A 128 4.27 -17.85 -6.72
N ARG A 129 3.74 -18.29 -7.87
CA ARG A 129 2.31 -18.59 -8.01
C ARG A 129 1.84 -19.61 -6.98
N ASP A 130 2.66 -20.63 -6.72
CA ASP A 130 2.32 -21.71 -5.78
C ASP A 130 2.29 -21.23 -4.33
N ASP A 131 3.11 -20.26 -3.95
CA ASP A 131 3.02 -19.61 -2.63
C ASP A 131 1.68 -18.92 -2.43
N VAL A 132 1.21 -18.20 -3.44
CA VAL A 132 -0.10 -17.52 -3.42
C VAL A 132 -1.23 -18.56 -3.32
N ILE A 133 -1.19 -19.62 -4.13
CA ILE A 133 -2.19 -20.72 -4.06
C ILE A 133 -2.13 -21.43 -2.70
N GLY A 134 -0.92 -21.66 -2.18
CA GLY A 134 -0.72 -22.22 -0.84
C GLY A 134 -1.27 -21.33 0.27
N PHE A 135 -1.14 -20.02 0.15
CA PHE A 135 -1.75 -19.04 1.04
C PHE A 135 -3.29 -19.12 0.97
N GLU A 136 -3.85 -19.13 -0.26
CA GLU A 136 -5.30 -19.20 -0.47
C GLU A 136 -5.93 -20.49 0.07
N ARG A 137 -5.24 -21.62 -0.01
CA ARG A 137 -5.71 -22.89 0.57
C ARG A 137 -5.88 -22.80 2.10
N ARG A 138 -5.05 -22.02 2.78
CA ARG A 138 -5.10 -21.87 4.24
C ARG A 138 -6.04 -20.77 4.71
N HIS A 139 -6.20 -19.71 3.95
CA HIS A 139 -6.85 -18.48 4.39
C HIS A 139 -8.05 -18.05 3.55
N GLY A 140 -8.36 -18.79 2.49
CA GLY A 140 -9.40 -18.46 1.53
C GLY A 140 -8.88 -17.60 0.38
N ARG A 141 -9.66 -17.56 -0.71
CA ARG A 141 -9.31 -16.83 -1.94
C ARG A 141 -9.15 -15.34 -1.69
N ILE A 142 -8.09 -14.75 -2.19
CA ILE A 142 -7.85 -13.30 -2.14
C ILE A 142 -8.91 -12.59 -2.98
N LYS A 143 -9.58 -11.60 -2.37
CA LYS A 143 -10.69 -10.86 -2.99
C LYS A 143 -10.17 -9.69 -3.82
N ALA A 144 -10.96 -9.28 -4.81
CA ALA A 144 -10.69 -8.07 -5.59
C ALA A 144 -10.58 -6.83 -4.68
N GLY A 145 -9.73 -5.88 -5.06
CA GLY A 145 -9.47 -4.65 -4.30
C GLY A 145 -8.60 -4.82 -3.05
N THR A 146 -8.23 -6.05 -2.69
CA THR A 146 -7.34 -6.30 -1.53
C THR A 146 -5.95 -5.70 -1.76
N ILE A 147 -5.31 -5.19 -0.70
CA ILE A 147 -3.88 -4.88 -0.66
C ILE A 147 -3.14 -6.15 -0.23
N VAL A 148 -2.24 -6.64 -1.08
CA VAL A 148 -1.42 -7.83 -0.77
C VAL A 148 -0.06 -7.38 -0.30
N LEU A 149 0.31 -7.75 0.93
CA LEU A 149 1.58 -7.41 1.56
C LEU A 149 2.50 -8.64 1.56
N LEU A 150 3.64 -8.53 0.91
CA LEU A 150 4.70 -9.54 0.93
C LEU A 150 5.64 -9.24 2.10
N ARG A 151 5.64 -10.10 3.11
CA ARG A 151 6.55 -10.05 4.24
C ARG A 151 7.79 -10.90 3.95
N THR A 152 8.91 -10.25 3.74
CA THR A 152 10.21 -10.91 3.53
C THR A 152 11.08 -10.90 4.80
N GLY A 153 10.75 -9.99 5.75
CA GLY A 153 11.55 -9.70 6.93
C GLY A 153 12.77 -8.84 6.64
N TRP A 154 12.80 -8.24 5.46
CA TRP A 154 13.95 -7.45 4.98
C TRP A 154 14.06 -6.09 5.67
N SER A 155 12.96 -5.53 6.14
CA SER A 155 12.93 -4.27 6.90
C SER A 155 13.88 -4.22 8.09
N ARG A 156 14.32 -5.38 8.61
CA ARG A 156 15.33 -5.47 9.69
C ARG A 156 16.69 -4.87 9.30
N PHE A 157 17.00 -4.75 8.01
CA PHE A 157 18.25 -4.17 7.51
C PHE A 157 18.19 -2.65 7.36
N TRP A 158 16.99 -2.06 7.46
CA TRP A 158 16.82 -0.62 7.39
C TRP A 158 17.48 0.10 8.59
N PRO A 159 18.18 1.22 8.42
CA PRO A 159 18.49 1.96 7.19
C PRO A 159 19.90 1.70 6.63
N ASP A 160 20.49 0.53 6.89
CA ASP A 160 21.79 0.16 6.32
C ASP A 160 21.64 -0.11 4.82
N ARG A 161 22.04 0.84 3.98
CA ARG A 161 21.86 0.78 2.53
C ARG A 161 22.47 -0.48 1.93
N LYS A 162 23.70 -0.84 2.32
CA LYS A 162 24.40 -1.99 1.78
C LYS A 162 23.72 -3.31 2.17
N ALA A 163 23.35 -3.45 3.42
CA ALA A 163 22.62 -4.63 3.88
C ALA A 163 21.22 -4.71 3.29
N TYR A 164 20.53 -3.58 3.13
CA TYR A 164 19.17 -3.49 2.64
C TYR A 164 19.04 -3.66 1.12
N LEU A 165 19.95 -3.06 0.35
CA LEU A 165 19.95 -3.11 -1.11
C LEU A 165 20.82 -4.23 -1.69
N GLY A 166 21.72 -4.82 -0.88
CA GLY A 166 22.72 -5.80 -1.32
C GLY A 166 23.97 -5.15 -1.94
N ASP A 167 23.82 -3.96 -2.51
CA ASP A 167 24.91 -3.10 -2.99
C ASP A 167 24.51 -1.63 -2.76
N ASP A 168 25.49 -0.77 -2.47
CA ASP A 168 25.27 0.64 -2.21
C ASP A 168 26.09 1.57 -3.14
N THR A 169 26.60 1.03 -4.26
CA THR A 169 27.34 1.77 -5.27
C THR A 169 26.46 2.88 -5.86
N PRO A 170 26.80 4.16 -5.68
CA PRO A 170 26.01 5.26 -6.23
C PRO A 170 25.92 5.18 -7.75
N GLY A 171 24.71 5.37 -8.29
CA GLY A 171 24.44 5.35 -9.73
C GLY A 171 24.38 3.96 -10.37
N ASP A 172 24.59 2.87 -9.61
CA ASP A 172 24.56 1.51 -10.12
C ASP A 172 23.49 0.67 -9.40
N ALA A 173 22.46 0.25 -10.13
CA ALA A 173 21.42 -0.64 -9.65
C ALA A 173 21.56 -2.10 -10.16
N SER A 174 22.67 -2.42 -10.87
CA SER A 174 22.84 -3.73 -11.52
C SER A 174 23.15 -4.88 -10.55
N LYS A 175 23.60 -4.56 -9.33
CA LYS A 175 24.03 -5.52 -8.32
C LYS A 175 23.10 -5.63 -7.13
N LEU A 176 21.94 -5.02 -7.21
CA LEU A 176 20.98 -5.05 -6.12
C LEU A 176 20.54 -6.48 -5.82
N ARG A 177 20.30 -6.75 -4.53
CA ARG A 177 19.99 -8.09 -4.07
C ARG A 177 19.05 -8.06 -2.87
N PHE A 178 17.77 -8.25 -3.12
CA PHE A 178 16.72 -8.38 -2.13
C PHE A 178 15.51 -9.13 -2.74
N PRO A 179 14.68 -9.79 -1.91
CA PRO A 179 13.52 -10.55 -2.40
C PRO A 179 12.39 -9.64 -2.88
N GLY A 180 11.50 -10.17 -3.71
CA GLY A 180 10.33 -9.46 -4.22
C GLY A 180 9.26 -10.40 -4.76
N TYR A 181 8.34 -9.87 -5.53
CA TYR A 181 7.35 -10.68 -6.24
C TYR A 181 7.96 -11.30 -7.50
N GLY A 182 7.48 -12.49 -7.86
CA GLY A 182 7.72 -13.09 -9.18
C GLY A 182 6.61 -12.69 -10.14
N ALA A 183 6.93 -12.64 -11.44
CA ALA A 183 5.98 -12.23 -12.49
C ALA A 183 4.69 -13.06 -12.50
N GLU A 184 4.78 -14.39 -12.34
CA GLU A 184 3.61 -15.27 -12.34
C GLU A 184 2.72 -15.08 -11.11
N ALA A 185 3.30 -14.79 -9.94
CA ALA A 185 2.53 -14.43 -8.75
C ALA A 185 1.85 -13.07 -8.96
N ALA A 186 2.54 -12.09 -9.54
CA ALA A 186 1.98 -10.78 -9.84
C ALA A 186 0.80 -10.91 -10.83
N ARG A 187 0.93 -11.69 -11.92
CA ARG A 187 -0.19 -11.95 -12.86
C ARG A 187 -1.39 -12.56 -12.14
N LEU A 188 -1.18 -13.61 -11.35
CA LEU A 188 -2.25 -14.24 -10.58
C LEU A 188 -2.96 -13.22 -9.68
N LEU A 189 -2.19 -12.41 -8.95
CA LEU A 189 -2.75 -11.43 -8.01
C LEU A 189 -3.49 -10.29 -8.72
N VAL A 190 -2.87 -9.72 -9.74
CA VAL A 190 -3.37 -8.49 -10.37
C VAL A 190 -4.41 -8.80 -11.46
N GLU A 191 -4.14 -9.76 -12.35
CA GLU A 191 -5.02 -10.04 -13.49
C GLU A 191 -6.17 -10.98 -13.10
N GLU A 192 -5.90 -12.04 -12.31
CA GLU A 192 -6.92 -13.04 -11.97
C GLU A 192 -7.66 -12.74 -10.65
N ARG A 193 -6.98 -12.15 -9.64
CA ARG A 193 -7.57 -11.80 -8.35
C ARG A 193 -8.02 -10.34 -8.28
N ARG A 194 -7.52 -9.49 -9.20
CA ARG A 194 -7.84 -8.06 -9.30
C ARG A 194 -7.55 -7.33 -7.99
N VAL A 195 -6.40 -7.61 -7.39
CA VAL A 195 -5.96 -6.89 -6.19
C VAL A 195 -5.71 -5.43 -6.50
N GLY A 196 -5.93 -4.55 -5.52
CA GLY A 196 -5.77 -3.11 -5.71
C GLY A 196 -4.32 -2.66 -5.65
N MET A 197 -3.47 -3.38 -4.89
CA MET A 197 -2.10 -2.93 -4.62
C MET A 197 -1.22 -4.10 -4.18
N LEU A 198 0.05 -4.04 -4.54
CA LEU A 198 1.11 -4.93 -4.07
C LEU A 198 2.02 -4.16 -3.10
N GLY A 199 2.22 -4.67 -1.89
CA GLY A 199 3.10 -4.05 -0.90
C GLY A 199 4.24 -4.98 -0.50
N VAL A 200 5.40 -4.42 -0.09
CA VAL A 200 6.57 -5.19 0.29
C VAL A 200 7.44 -4.45 1.31
N ASP A 201 8.18 -5.18 2.12
CA ASP A 201 9.17 -4.65 3.07
C ASP A 201 10.60 -4.60 2.51
N THR A 202 10.73 -4.49 1.18
CA THR A 202 11.98 -4.27 0.43
C THR A 202 11.91 -2.97 -0.38
N ALA A 203 13.02 -2.64 -1.05
CA ALA A 203 13.15 -1.41 -1.82
C ALA A 203 12.37 -1.40 -3.14
N SER A 204 11.83 -2.55 -3.56
CA SER A 204 11.01 -2.67 -4.77
C SER A 204 10.07 -3.87 -4.67
N ILE A 205 8.88 -3.77 -5.31
CA ILE A 205 8.00 -4.93 -5.53
C ILE A 205 8.63 -5.94 -6.48
N ASP A 206 9.49 -5.53 -7.41
CA ASP A 206 10.39 -6.45 -8.12
C ASP A 206 11.53 -6.89 -7.19
N TYR A 207 12.11 -8.06 -7.45
CA TYR A 207 13.32 -8.50 -6.73
C TYR A 207 14.57 -7.71 -7.18
N GLY A 208 15.60 -7.64 -6.34
CA GLY A 208 16.73 -6.72 -6.52
C GLY A 208 17.45 -6.82 -7.87
N ARG A 209 17.57 -8.01 -8.45
CA ARG A 209 18.23 -8.21 -9.76
C ARG A 209 17.33 -7.99 -10.97
N SER A 210 16.08 -7.55 -10.77
CA SER A 210 15.19 -7.23 -11.89
C SER A 210 15.76 -6.08 -12.70
N GLN A 211 15.93 -6.30 -14.01
CA GLN A 211 16.39 -5.27 -14.95
C GLN A 211 15.24 -4.81 -15.87
N ASP A 212 14.16 -5.58 -15.92
CA ASP A 212 13.01 -5.33 -16.77
C ASP A 212 11.77 -4.84 -16.02
N PHE A 213 11.83 -4.78 -14.67
CA PHE A 213 10.74 -4.34 -13.79
C PHE A 213 9.40 -4.97 -14.13
N MET A 214 9.43 -6.29 -14.39
CA MET A 214 8.27 -7.00 -14.91
C MET A 214 7.07 -6.95 -13.97
N VAL A 215 7.29 -7.00 -12.65
CA VAL A 215 6.21 -6.93 -11.64
C VAL A 215 5.55 -5.55 -11.65
N HIS A 216 6.35 -4.46 -11.67
CA HIS A 216 5.81 -3.11 -11.84
C HIS A 216 4.97 -3.00 -13.10
N ARG A 217 5.49 -3.45 -14.24
CA ARG A 217 4.80 -3.35 -15.53
C ARG A 217 3.48 -4.12 -15.54
N ILE A 218 3.43 -5.30 -14.93
CA ILE A 218 2.19 -6.09 -14.78
C ILE A 218 1.19 -5.35 -13.89
N ALA A 219 1.62 -4.89 -12.72
CA ALA A 219 0.75 -4.24 -11.76
C ALA A 219 0.18 -2.92 -12.29
N THR A 220 1.05 -2.03 -12.75
CA THR A 220 0.66 -0.70 -13.20
C THR A 220 -0.20 -0.71 -14.47
N ALA A 221 0.01 -1.68 -15.39
CA ALA A 221 -0.85 -1.86 -16.56
C ALA A 221 -2.32 -2.13 -16.19
N GLN A 222 -2.59 -2.68 -15.02
CA GLN A 222 -3.93 -2.95 -14.49
C GLN A 222 -4.40 -1.89 -13.47
N ASN A 223 -3.73 -0.74 -13.39
CA ASN A 223 -3.96 0.28 -12.37
C ASN A 223 -3.81 -0.21 -10.93
N ALA A 224 -3.04 -1.27 -10.68
CA ALA A 224 -2.61 -1.64 -9.34
C ALA A 224 -1.33 -0.87 -8.98
N GLY A 225 -1.32 -0.26 -7.79
CA GLY A 225 -0.16 0.47 -7.28
C GLY A 225 0.84 -0.43 -6.57
N GLY A 226 2.02 0.13 -6.24
CA GLY A 226 3.03 -0.46 -5.37
C GLY A 226 3.10 0.25 -4.01
N LEU A 227 3.40 -0.47 -2.94
CA LEU A 227 3.80 0.08 -1.65
C LEU A 227 5.16 -0.51 -1.29
N GLU A 228 6.17 0.32 -1.18
CA GLU A 228 7.54 -0.13 -1.01
C GLU A 228 8.16 0.38 0.30
N ASN A 229 9.21 -0.31 0.74
CA ASN A 229 9.89 0.00 2.00
C ASN A 229 8.93 0.02 3.20
N LEU A 230 8.02 -0.96 3.28
CA LEU A 230 7.16 -1.11 4.45
C LEU A 230 7.93 -1.70 5.64
N THR A 231 7.44 -1.46 6.84
CA THR A 231 7.96 -2.06 8.07
C THR A 231 6.86 -2.69 8.91
N ASN A 232 7.24 -3.40 9.98
CA ASN A 232 6.32 -3.98 10.96
C ASN A 232 5.28 -4.95 10.39
N LEU A 233 5.48 -5.51 9.18
CA LEU A 233 4.56 -6.49 8.59
C LEU A 233 4.39 -7.74 9.45
N GLY A 234 5.37 -8.05 10.32
CA GLY A 234 5.30 -9.15 11.28
C GLY A 234 4.28 -8.97 12.39
N GLU A 235 3.80 -7.75 12.61
CA GLU A 235 2.77 -7.46 13.60
C GLU A 235 1.35 -7.69 13.06
N LEU A 236 1.20 -7.91 11.77
CA LEU A 236 -0.09 -8.11 11.12
C LEU A 236 -0.47 -9.58 11.09
N PRO A 237 -1.76 -9.92 11.23
CA PRO A 237 -2.26 -11.26 10.94
C PRO A 237 -2.21 -11.52 9.42
N ALA A 238 -2.19 -12.80 9.03
CA ALA A 238 -2.25 -13.17 7.62
C ALA A 238 -3.48 -12.61 6.89
N VAL A 239 -4.61 -12.46 7.59
CA VAL A 239 -5.87 -11.91 7.07
C VAL A 239 -6.57 -11.08 8.16
N GLY A 240 -7.46 -10.15 7.75
CA GLY A 240 -8.34 -9.40 8.66
C GLY A 240 -7.82 -8.02 9.06
N ALA A 241 -6.65 -7.60 8.59
CA ALA A 241 -6.22 -6.22 8.72
C ALA A 241 -6.84 -5.34 7.62
N THR A 242 -6.98 -4.04 7.90
CA THR A 242 -7.26 -3.00 6.90
C THR A 242 -6.05 -2.08 6.83
N VAL A 243 -5.54 -1.84 5.64
CA VAL A 243 -4.43 -0.89 5.41
C VAL A 243 -4.99 0.44 4.94
N ILE A 244 -4.41 1.52 5.46
CA ILE A 244 -4.62 2.90 5.06
C ILE A 244 -3.25 3.40 4.57
N ALA A 245 -3.13 3.69 3.28
CA ALA A 245 -1.88 4.11 2.64
C ALA A 245 -2.16 5.32 1.73
N LEU A 246 -2.27 6.49 2.34
CA LEU A 246 -2.62 7.74 1.67
C LEU A 246 -1.32 8.51 1.34
N PRO A 247 -0.87 8.52 0.08
CA PRO A 247 0.29 9.32 -0.33
C PRO A 247 -0.07 10.82 -0.30
N MET A 248 0.95 11.66 -0.37
CA MET A 248 0.75 13.07 -0.71
C MET A 248 0.01 13.15 -2.05
N LYS A 249 -1.08 13.93 -2.10
CA LYS A 249 -1.90 14.08 -3.31
C LYS A 249 -1.23 15.05 -4.30
N ILE A 250 -0.16 14.58 -4.95
CA ILE A 250 0.59 15.35 -5.95
C ILE A 250 -0.13 15.25 -7.30
N GLU A 251 -0.60 16.38 -7.83
CA GLU A 251 -1.22 16.44 -9.16
C GLU A 251 -0.22 16.03 -10.22
N GLY A 252 -0.57 15.01 -11.02
CA GLY A 252 0.31 14.44 -12.03
C GLY A 252 1.49 13.61 -11.47
N GLY A 253 1.57 13.41 -10.15
CA GLY A 253 2.65 12.65 -9.50
C GLY A 253 2.70 11.19 -9.93
N THR A 254 3.92 10.65 -10.01
CA THR A 254 4.16 9.24 -10.35
C THR A 254 4.12 8.33 -9.12
N GLY A 255 4.14 8.92 -7.94
CA GLY A 255 4.09 8.28 -6.63
C GLY A 255 4.19 9.33 -5.52
N GLY A 256 4.54 8.89 -4.32
CA GLY A 256 4.81 9.82 -3.24
C GLY A 256 5.04 9.16 -1.88
N PRO A 257 5.74 9.86 -0.99
CA PRO A 257 5.87 9.44 0.40
C PRO A 257 4.51 9.17 1.03
N VAL A 258 4.42 8.12 1.84
CA VAL A 258 3.17 7.70 2.47
C VAL A 258 3.37 7.41 3.96
N ARG A 259 2.42 7.83 4.81
CA ARG A 259 2.27 7.24 6.13
C ARG A 259 1.29 6.09 6.03
N ALA A 260 1.82 4.88 5.80
CA ALA A 260 1.02 3.67 5.77
C ALA A 260 0.78 3.16 7.21
N ILE A 261 -0.47 2.82 7.52
CA ILE A 261 -0.84 2.20 8.80
C ILE A 261 -1.75 1.00 8.55
N ALA A 262 -1.79 0.08 9.49
CA ALA A 262 -2.76 -1.01 9.50
C ALA A 262 -3.68 -0.94 10.72
N LEU A 263 -4.96 -1.13 10.51
CA LEU A 263 -5.97 -1.38 11.55
C LEU A 263 -6.09 -2.89 11.73
N VAL A 264 -5.68 -3.40 12.89
CA VAL A 264 -5.76 -4.82 13.25
C VAL A 264 -6.85 -4.98 14.31
N PRO A 265 -7.92 -5.76 14.06
CA PRO A 265 -8.95 -5.99 15.08
C PRO A 265 -8.33 -6.54 16.36
N LYS A 266 -8.68 -5.97 17.51
CA LYS A 266 -8.32 -6.55 18.82
C LYS A 266 -9.07 -7.87 19.00
N ARG A 267 -8.36 -8.91 19.44
CA ARG A 267 -9.02 -10.14 19.85
C ARG A 267 -9.93 -9.83 21.04
N ARG A 268 -11.19 -10.24 20.94
CA ARG A 268 -12.13 -10.20 22.07
C ARG A 268 -11.73 -11.23 23.11
#